data_1debd422712e9c1a122688a6dca0ade6
#
_entry.id   1debd422712e9c1a122688a6dca0ade6
#
_cell.length_a   1.000
_cell.length_b   1.000
_cell.length_c   1.000
_cell.angle_alpha   90.00
_cell.angle_beta   90.00
_cell.angle_gamma   90.00
#
_symmetry.space_group_name_H-M   'P 1'
#
loop_
_entity.id
_entity.type
_entity.pdbx_description
1 polymer ?
#
loop_
_entity_poly.entity_id
_entity_poly.type
_entity_poly.pdbx_seq_one_letter_code
_entity_poly.pdbx_strand_id
1 'polypeptide(L)'
;MDRAAEQDRAAEQTVFVGIDVAKAKLDVHVGPDLDCFSVENTVGGVRQLIERLRRFPVKLVVIEATGRYERRVAADLLAENFEVAVVNPRQTHDFAKAMGTLAKTDAIDARSLCLFAQCIGPRPTPMPAQNQTLLEERVTRRRQVISMLTMERNRLQQQSVDRKVISSIKRVTRVLEQQREDLDRQIAELIDRDDDWRGKHALLKSVPGVGDATAATLIAELPELGKLNRQQIAALVGLAPFNRDSGTLRGKRAIRGGRASVRSPLYMAALAACRCNPLIQAFNQRLRAAGKPFKVAITACMRKLLTLLNSLIRDNRHWSPQCPRPA
;
A
#
# COMPACT_ATOMS: atom_id res chain seq x y z
N MET A 1 53.59 0.67 9.90
CA MET A 1 52.61 1.75 10.18
C MET A 1 51.26 1.60 9.42
N ASP A 2 51.02 0.49 8.70
CA ASP A 2 49.81 0.38 7.84
C ASP A 2 48.61 -0.37 8.45
N ARG A 3 48.79 -1.19 9.47
CA ARG A 3 47.67 -1.94 10.09
C ARG A 3 46.70 -1.09 10.92
N ALA A 4 47.17 0.01 11.53
CA ALA A 4 46.28 0.92 12.27
C ALA A 4 45.44 1.80 11.36
N ALA A 5 45.97 2.19 10.22
CA ALA A 5 45.23 2.97 9.18
C ALA A 5 44.22 2.14 8.42
N GLU A 6 44.40 0.81 8.28
CA GLU A 6 43.43 -0.11 7.74
C GLU A 6 42.29 -0.43 8.71
N GLN A 7 42.62 -0.52 10.02
CA GLN A 7 41.58 -0.69 11.05
C GLN A 7 40.74 0.56 11.27
N ASP A 8 41.26 1.78 11.14
CA ASP A 8 40.49 3.03 11.18
C ASP A 8 39.63 3.23 9.95
N ARG A 9 40.07 2.76 8.77
CA ARG A 9 39.23 2.77 7.54
C ARG A 9 38.08 1.76 7.57
N ALA A 10 38.25 0.64 8.29
CA ALA A 10 37.18 -0.33 8.50
C ALA A 10 36.07 0.18 9.45
N ALA A 11 36.37 1.12 10.34
CA ALA A 11 35.45 1.70 11.31
C ALA A 11 34.45 2.71 10.70
N GLU A 12 34.68 3.19 9.47
CA GLU A 12 33.80 4.15 8.79
C GLU A 12 32.91 3.53 7.66
N GLN A 13 33.02 2.24 7.36
CA GLN A 13 32.18 1.62 6.35
C GLN A 13 30.78 1.31 6.91
N THR A 14 29.87 2.25 6.71
CA THR A 14 28.43 2.04 6.98
C THR A 14 27.90 0.80 6.27
N VAL A 15 27.14 -0.02 7.00
CA VAL A 15 26.70 -1.35 6.59
C VAL A 15 25.22 -1.33 6.19
N PHE A 16 24.86 -2.12 5.20
CA PHE A 16 23.48 -2.35 4.82
C PHE A 16 23.02 -3.73 5.28
N VAL A 17 21.74 -3.86 5.59
CA VAL A 17 21.18 -5.11 6.09
C VAL A 17 19.95 -5.49 5.22
N GLY A 18 19.87 -6.74 4.81
CA GLY A 18 18.70 -7.33 4.19
C GLY A 18 18.05 -8.34 5.12
N ILE A 19 16.73 -8.25 5.29
CA ILE A 19 15.96 -9.19 6.11
C ILE A 19 14.84 -9.79 5.25
N ASP A 20 14.92 -11.09 5.00
CA ASP A 20 13.79 -11.87 4.48
C ASP A 20 12.91 -12.34 5.62
N VAL A 21 11.61 -12.10 5.49
CA VAL A 21 10.63 -12.29 6.57
C VAL A 21 9.69 -13.43 6.23
N ALA A 22 9.75 -14.50 7.01
CA ALA A 22 8.77 -15.57 7.01
C ALA A 22 7.89 -15.50 8.27
N LYS A 23 6.82 -16.30 8.29
CA LYS A 23 5.91 -16.38 9.44
C LYS A 23 6.64 -16.76 10.74
N ALA A 24 7.57 -17.72 10.68
CA ALA A 24 8.24 -18.29 11.85
C ALA A 24 9.65 -17.76 12.06
N LYS A 25 10.32 -17.23 11.03
CA LYS A 25 11.72 -16.84 11.09
C LYS A 25 12.01 -15.57 10.31
N LEU A 26 13.13 -14.95 10.65
CA LEU A 26 13.75 -13.83 9.97
C LEU A 26 15.14 -14.28 9.53
N ASP A 27 15.41 -14.27 8.23
CA ASP A 27 16.73 -14.54 7.68
C ASP A 27 17.42 -13.20 7.41
N VAL A 28 18.60 -13.02 7.98
CA VAL A 28 19.30 -11.72 8.04
C VAL A 28 20.65 -11.84 7.35
N HIS A 29 20.95 -10.88 6.48
CA HIS A 29 22.25 -10.72 5.88
C HIS A 29 22.78 -9.31 6.14
N VAL A 30 23.98 -9.24 6.73
CA VAL A 30 24.70 -8.01 7.03
C VAL A 30 25.85 -7.91 6.03
N GLY A 31 25.83 -6.92 5.16
CA GLY A 31 26.76 -6.84 4.06
C GLY A 31 27.91 -5.84 4.24
N PRO A 32 28.96 -5.97 3.41
CA PRO A 32 29.21 -7.08 2.49
C PRO A 32 29.79 -8.30 3.21
N ASP A 33 29.02 -9.39 3.29
CA ASP A 33 29.41 -10.70 3.85
C ASP A 33 30.02 -10.66 5.30
N LEU A 34 29.59 -9.68 6.12
CA LEU A 34 30.07 -9.53 7.50
C LEU A 34 29.40 -10.53 8.44
N ASP A 35 28.11 -10.79 8.23
CA ASP A 35 27.35 -11.70 9.06
C ASP A 35 26.09 -12.22 8.33
N CYS A 36 25.72 -13.47 8.58
CA CYS A 36 24.52 -14.10 8.06
C CYS A 36 23.95 -15.03 9.14
N PHE A 37 22.69 -14.80 9.51
CA PHE A 37 22.06 -15.56 10.58
C PHE A 37 20.52 -15.55 10.45
N SER A 38 19.89 -16.46 11.20
CA SER A 38 18.43 -16.50 11.32
C SER A 38 18.01 -16.38 12.77
N VAL A 39 16.89 -15.72 13.01
CA VAL A 39 16.23 -15.64 14.32
C VAL A 39 14.74 -15.95 14.16
N GLU A 40 14.07 -16.33 15.23
CA GLU A 40 12.61 -16.52 15.21
C GLU A 40 11.88 -15.19 15.02
N ASN A 41 10.77 -15.20 14.28
CA ASN A 41 9.89 -14.03 14.15
C ASN A 41 8.97 -13.90 15.38
N THR A 42 9.59 -13.78 16.56
CA THR A 42 8.98 -13.60 17.88
C THR A 42 9.53 -12.36 18.57
N VAL A 43 8.94 -11.92 19.69
CA VAL A 43 9.47 -10.79 20.48
C VAL A 43 10.92 -11.04 20.88
N GLY A 44 11.22 -12.27 21.33
CA GLY A 44 12.57 -12.67 21.76
C GLY A 44 13.57 -12.67 20.60
N GLY A 45 13.16 -13.23 19.44
CA GLY A 45 14.03 -13.27 18.27
C GLY A 45 14.31 -11.89 17.69
N VAL A 46 13.32 -10.97 17.66
CA VAL A 46 13.54 -9.59 17.22
C VAL A 46 14.48 -8.84 18.17
N ARG A 47 14.41 -9.09 19.49
CA ARG A 47 15.37 -8.53 20.45
C ARG A 47 16.79 -9.00 20.17
N GLN A 48 16.98 -10.31 19.93
CA GLN A 48 18.29 -10.88 19.54
C GLN A 48 18.81 -10.26 18.25
N LEU A 49 17.94 -10.06 17.25
CA LEU A 49 18.27 -9.35 16.00
C LEU A 49 18.82 -7.95 16.30
N ILE A 50 18.09 -7.16 17.08
CA ILE A 50 18.45 -5.78 17.43
C ILE A 50 19.81 -5.74 18.15
N GLU A 51 20.02 -6.59 19.17
CA GLU A 51 21.29 -6.69 19.90
C GLU A 51 22.47 -7.04 18.98
N ARG A 52 22.22 -7.92 18.00
CA ARG A 52 23.26 -8.31 17.04
C ARG A 52 23.57 -7.19 16.04
N LEU A 53 22.55 -6.50 15.54
CA LEU A 53 22.70 -5.38 14.60
C LEU A 53 23.39 -4.16 15.22
N ARG A 54 23.24 -3.91 16.52
CA ARG A 54 23.94 -2.83 17.25
C ARG A 54 25.48 -2.94 17.24
N ARG A 55 26.01 -4.10 16.87
CA ARG A 55 27.46 -4.31 16.74
C ARG A 55 28.03 -3.75 15.45
N PHE A 56 27.18 -3.32 14.53
CA PHE A 56 27.56 -2.82 13.22
C PHE A 56 27.07 -1.38 13.03
N PRO A 57 27.79 -0.54 12.27
CA PRO A 57 27.35 0.80 11.89
C PRO A 57 26.30 0.71 10.77
N VAL A 58 25.09 0.23 11.11
CA VAL A 58 24.00 -0.02 10.16
C VAL A 58 23.46 1.30 9.62
N LYS A 59 23.57 1.49 8.31
CA LYS A 59 23.02 2.65 7.61
C LYS A 59 21.56 2.47 7.20
N LEU A 60 21.18 1.28 6.73
CA LEU A 60 19.84 1.02 6.28
C LEU A 60 19.53 -0.48 6.37
N VAL A 61 18.37 -0.80 6.92
CA VAL A 61 17.79 -2.14 6.91
C VAL A 61 16.70 -2.20 5.84
N VAL A 62 16.81 -3.14 4.91
CA VAL A 62 15.77 -3.38 3.89
C VAL A 62 15.02 -4.66 4.20
N ILE A 63 13.70 -4.55 4.21
CA ILE A 63 12.76 -5.63 4.50
C ILE A 63 11.77 -5.75 3.35
N GLU A 64 11.50 -6.97 2.88
CA GLU A 64 10.46 -7.19 1.88
C GLU A 64 9.07 -7.25 2.54
N ALA A 65 8.08 -6.58 1.92
CA ALA A 65 6.68 -6.63 2.38
C ALA A 65 6.09 -8.03 2.15
N THR A 66 5.94 -8.83 3.21
CA THR A 66 5.53 -10.24 3.15
C THR A 66 4.26 -10.49 3.97
N GLY A 67 3.10 -10.15 3.41
CA GLY A 67 1.80 -10.50 4.00
C GLY A 67 1.52 -9.94 5.40
N ARG A 68 2.20 -8.87 5.82
CA ARG A 68 2.17 -8.18 7.12
C ARG A 68 3.06 -8.81 8.21
N TYR A 69 3.77 -9.91 7.94
CA TYR A 69 4.70 -10.50 8.92
C TYR A 69 5.89 -9.57 9.18
N GLU A 70 6.23 -8.69 8.20
CA GLU A 70 7.27 -7.68 8.30
C GLU A 70 6.95 -6.53 9.27
N ARG A 71 5.68 -6.28 9.56
CA ARG A 71 5.24 -5.07 10.31
C ARG A 71 5.86 -4.97 11.70
N ARG A 72 5.92 -6.09 12.41
CA ARG A 72 6.45 -6.13 13.76
C ARG A 72 7.94 -5.82 13.78
N VAL A 73 8.73 -6.58 13.02
CA VAL A 73 10.18 -6.38 12.98
C VAL A 73 10.54 -4.98 12.48
N ALA A 74 9.81 -4.45 11.51
CA ALA A 74 10.00 -3.08 11.03
C ALA A 74 9.68 -2.05 12.11
N ALA A 75 8.57 -2.21 12.85
CA ALA A 75 8.20 -1.31 13.93
C ALA A 75 9.20 -1.34 15.10
N ASP A 76 9.65 -2.54 15.51
CA ASP A 76 10.60 -2.71 16.61
C ASP A 76 11.98 -2.13 16.23
N LEU A 77 12.46 -2.33 14.99
CA LEU A 77 13.70 -1.73 14.50
C LEU A 77 13.62 -0.20 14.41
N LEU A 78 12.50 0.35 13.92
CA LEU A 78 12.28 1.80 13.87
C LEU A 78 12.24 2.42 15.29
N ALA A 79 11.61 1.73 16.26
CA ALA A 79 11.59 2.16 17.66
C ALA A 79 12.99 2.23 18.29
N GLU A 80 13.92 1.40 17.80
CA GLU A 80 15.32 1.36 18.21
C GLU A 80 16.24 2.27 17.35
N ASN A 81 15.64 3.19 16.59
CA ASN A 81 16.28 4.20 15.74
C ASN A 81 17.10 3.62 14.56
N PHE A 82 16.81 2.42 14.10
CA PHE A 82 17.35 1.96 12.82
C PHE A 82 16.56 2.61 11.65
N GLU A 83 17.28 3.00 10.61
CA GLU A 83 16.63 3.34 9.34
C GLU A 83 16.15 2.06 8.65
N VAL A 84 14.84 1.95 8.43
CA VAL A 84 14.21 0.76 7.83
C VAL A 84 13.46 1.14 6.57
N ALA A 85 13.71 0.44 5.47
CA ALA A 85 12.94 0.56 4.24
C ALA A 85 12.16 -0.73 3.97
N VAL A 86 10.83 -0.66 4.03
CA VAL A 86 9.95 -1.75 3.61
C VAL A 86 9.68 -1.61 2.12
N VAL A 87 10.14 -2.59 1.33
CA VAL A 87 10.15 -2.54 -0.13
C VAL A 87 9.14 -3.51 -0.75
N ASN A 88 8.73 -3.21 -1.98
CA ASN A 88 7.79 -4.06 -2.70
C ASN A 88 8.50 -5.32 -3.21
N PRO A 89 7.95 -6.55 -2.97
CA PRO A 89 8.51 -7.83 -3.44
C PRO A 89 8.83 -7.88 -4.92
N ARG A 90 8.11 -7.13 -5.71
CA ARG A 90 8.35 -7.07 -7.14
C ARG A 90 9.65 -6.35 -7.49
N GLN A 91 9.98 -5.27 -6.76
CA GLN A 91 11.21 -4.52 -7.03
C GLN A 91 12.44 -5.35 -6.72
N THR A 92 12.41 -6.05 -5.58
CA THR A 92 13.50 -6.95 -5.14
C THR A 92 13.67 -8.14 -6.07
N HIS A 93 12.55 -8.75 -6.49
CA HIS A 93 12.57 -9.84 -7.46
C HIS A 93 13.06 -9.40 -8.86
N ASP A 94 12.62 -8.24 -9.37
CA ASP A 94 13.08 -7.73 -10.67
C ASP A 94 14.59 -7.35 -10.59
N PHE A 95 15.05 -6.83 -9.45
CA PHE A 95 16.47 -6.56 -9.18
C PHE A 95 17.30 -7.84 -9.11
N ALA A 96 16.87 -8.87 -8.37
CA ALA A 96 17.56 -10.15 -8.29
C ALA A 96 17.73 -10.80 -9.68
N LYS A 97 16.71 -10.72 -10.52
CA LYS A 97 16.80 -11.15 -11.92
C LYS A 97 17.83 -10.37 -12.73
N ALA A 98 17.86 -9.04 -12.56
CA ALA A 98 18.84 -8.19 -13.26
C ALA A 98 20.27 -8.50 -12.84
N MET A 99 20.47 -8.92 -11.57
CA MET A 99 21.77 -9.35 -11.04
C MET A 99 22.13 -10.81 -11.39
N GLY A 100 21.29 -11.51 -12.16
CA GLY A 100 21.53 -12.90 -12.55
C GLY A 100 21.27 -13.94 -11.46
N THR A 101 20.69 -13.54 -10.33
CA THR A 101 20.34 -14.46 -9.24
C THR A 101 19.04 -15.20 -9.59
N LEU A 102 19.16 -16.43 -10.08
CA LEU A 102 18.03 -17.28 -10.47
C LEU A 102 17.63 -18.29 -9.38
N ALA A 103 18.59 -18.62 -8.49
CA ALA A 103 18.33 -19.52 -7.37
C ALA A 103 17.53 -18.80 -6.27
N LYS A 104 16.58 -19.51 -5.66
CA LYS A 104 15.74 -19.00 -4.59
C LYS A 104 15.95 -19.82 -3.32
N THR A 105 16.57 -19.20 -2.31
CA THR A 105 16.61 -19.67 -0.93
C THR A 105 16.52 -18.46 -0.02
N ASP A 106 16.00 -18.62 1.18
CA ASP A 106 15.80 -17.51 2.14
C ASP A 106 17.11 -16.74 2.43
N ALA A 107 18.24 -17.43 2.50
CA ALA A 107 19.56 -16.79 2.67
C ALA A 107 19.97 -15.97 1.42
N ILE A 108 19.69 -16.46 0.21
CA ILE A 108 19.94 -15.74 -1.03
C ILE A 108 19.00 -14.54 -1.14
N ASP A 109 17.76 -14.66 -0.68
CA ASP A 109 16.78 -13.59 -0.69
C ASP A 109 17.21 -12.47 0.28
N ALA A 110 17.66 -12.78 1.52
CA ALA A 110 18.22 -11.81 2.45
C ALA A 110 19.49 -11.10 1.90
N ARG A 111 20.38 -11.84 1.25
CA ARG A 111 21.58 -11.27 0.60
C ARG A 111 21.18 -10.34 -0.56
N SER A 112 20.19 -10.74 -1.35
CA SER A 112 19.69 -9.93 -2.47
C SER A 112 19.06 -8.62 -1.97
N LEU A 113 18.37 -8.64 -0.82
CA LEU A 113 17.84 -7.45 -0.16
C LEU A 113 18.95 -6.51 0.34
N CYS A 114 20.02 -7.06 0.88
CA CYS A 114 21.19 -6.28 1.28
C CYS A 114 21.87 -5.60 0.08
N LEU A 115 22.07 -6.32 -1.02
CA LEU A 115 22.59 -5.77 -2.28
C LEU A 115 21.64 -4.71 -2.87
N PHE A 116 20.34 -4.93 -2.79
CA PHE A 116 19.32 -3.95 -3.19
C PHE A 116 19.45 -2.66 -2.37
N ALA A 117 19.66 -2.78 -1.05
CA ALA A 117 19.91 -1.62 -0.17
C ALA A 117 21.12 -0.81 -0.62
N GLN A 118 22.22 -1.47 -0.95
CA GLN A 118 23.47 -0.85 -1.39
C GLN A 118 23.34 -0.16 -2.75
N CYS A 119 22.75 -0.85 -3.74
CA CYS A 119 22.70 -0.38 -5.14
C CYS A 119 21.61 0.67 -5.38
N ILE A 120 20.46 0.51 -4.74
CA ILE A 120 19.27 1.33 -5.01
C ILE A 120 19.09 2.42 -3.95
N GLY A 121 19.48 2.17 -2.69
CA GLY A 121 19.30 3.11 -1.59
C GLY A 121 17.84 3.52 -1.41
N PRO A 122 16.90 2.57 -1.16
CA PRO A 122 15.50 2.91 -1.03
C PRO A 122 15.29 3.87 0.15
N ARG A 123 14.30 4.76 0.02
CA ARG A 123 13.98 5.72 1.08
C ARG A 123 13.46 4.98 2.32
N PRO A 124 13.93 5.36 3.52
CA PRO A 124 13.39 4.83 4.76
C PRO A 124 11.87 5.00 4.84
N THR A 125 11.21 3.98 5.35
CA THR A 125 9.77 3.99 5.64
C THR A 125 9.54 4.78 6.92
N PRO A 126 8.72 5.83 6.93
CA PRO A 126 8.45 6.55 8.16
C PRO A 126 7.70 5.65 9.15
N MET A 127 7.99 5.80 10.44
CA MET A 127 7.27 5.09 11.49
C MET A 127 5.78 5.48 11.43
N PRO A 128 4.86 4.52 11.24
CA PRO A 128 3.44 4.86 11.25
C PRO A 128 3.00 5.25 12.68
N ALA A 129 2.23 6.30 12.80
CA ALA A 129 1.59 6.63 14.06
C ALA A 129 0.68 5.47 14.51
N GLN A 130 0.57 5.22 15.81
CA GLN A 130 -0.23 4.12 16.35
C GLN A 130 -1.68 4.17 15.86
N ASN A 131 -2.29 5.36 15.84
CA ASN A 131 -3.64 5.56 15.33
C ASN A 131 -3.75 5.21 13.83
N GLN A 132 -2.72 5.48 13.03
CA GLN A 132 -2.68 5.12 11.61
C GLN A 132 -2.76 3.61 11.41
N THR A 133 -1.99 2.85 12.21
CA THR A 133 -2.01 1.38 12.17
C THR A 133 -3.40 0.84 12.53
N LEU A 134 -4.02 1.37 13.60
CA LEU A 134 -5.37 0.97 14.01
C LEU A 134 -6.42 1.25 12.93
N LEU A 135 -6.36 2.41 12.30
CA LEU A 135 -7.28 2.78 11.21
C LEU A 135 -7.10 1.84 10.00
N GLU A 136 -5.86 1.59 9.59
CA GLU A 136 -5.54 0.65 8.50
C GLU A 136 -6.07 -0.77 8.77
N GLU A 137 -5.93 -1.26 10.00
CA GLU A 137 -6.42 -2.58 10.40
C GLU A 137 -7.92 -2.68 10.31
N ARG A 138 -8.64 -1.68 10.83
CA ARG A 138 -10.11 -1.65 10.77
C ARG A 138 -10.63 -1.52 9.34
N VAL A 139 -10.05 -0.65 8.53
CA VAL A 139 -10.39 -0.50 7.10
C VAL A 139 -10.11 -1.81 6.34
N THR A 140 -8.99 -2.46 6.62
CA THR A 140 -8.67 -3.76 6.02
C THR A 140 -9.68 -4.84 6.44
N ARG A 141 -10.00 -4.91 7.74
CA ARG A 141 -10.98 -5.88 8.24
C ARG A 141 -12.36 -5.66 7.64
N ARG A 142 -12.79 -4.40 7.53
CA ARG A 142 -14.03 -4.02 6.85
C ARG A 142 -14.07 -4.54 5.41
N ARG A 143 -12.98 -4.38 4.65
CA ARG A 143 -12.87 -4.89 3.27
C ARG A 143 -12.99 -6.41 3.22
N GLN A 144 -12.39 -7.14 4.16
CA GLN A 144 -12.52 -8.59 4.28
C GLN A 144 -13.97 -9.02 4.56
N VAL A 145 -14.64 -8.34 5.48
CA VAL A 145 -16.06 -8.59 5.80
C VAL A 145 -16.96 -8.36 4.59
N ILE A 146 -16.73 -7.29 3.82
CA ILE A 146 -17.47 -7.02 2.57
C ILE A 146 -17.23 -8.11 1.53
N SER A 147 -16.00 -8.62 1.42
CA SER A 147 -15.69 -9.72 0.51
C SER A 147 -16.45 -10.99 0.90
N MET A 148 -16.51 -11.34 2.20
CA MET A 148 -17.29 -12.47 2.71
C MET A 148 -18.79 -12.28 2.48
N LEU A 149 -19.32 -11.07 2.75
CA LEU A 149 -20.72 -10.72 2.44
C LEU A 149 -21.06 -10.93 0.97
N THR A 150 -20.16 -10.52 0.08
CA THR A 150 -20.36 -10.69 -1.37
C THR A 150 -20.41 -12.16 -1.73
N MET A 151 -19.52 -12.98 -1.16
CA MET A 151 -19.53 -14.44 -1.39
C MET A 151 -20.83 -15.09 -0.90
N GLU A 152 -21.30 -14.74 0.32
CA GLU A 152 -22.56 -15.30 0.84
C GLU A 152 -23.79 -14.83 0.04
N ARG A 153 -23.83 -13.58 -0.38
CA ARG A 153 -24.91 -13.06 -1.24
C ARG A 153 -24.93 -13.74 -2.61
N ASN A 154 -23.77 -14.02 -3.20
CA ASN A 154 -23.68 -14.77 -4.46
C ASN A 154 -24.16 -16.22 -4.27
N ARG A 155 -23.88 -16.86 -3.12
CA ARG A 155 -24.41 -18.19 -2.79
C ARG A 155 -25.93 -18.19 -2.67
N LEU A 156 -26.52 -17.14 -2.07
CA LEU A 156 -27.98 -17.01 -2.01
C LEU A 156 -28.65 -16.87 -3.39
N GLN A 157 -27.92 -16.32 -4.37
CA GLN A 157 -28.44 -16.20 -5.75
C GLN A 157 -28.35 -17.53 -6.52
N GLN A 158 -27.51 -18.46 -6.08
CA GLN A 158 -27.49 -19.82 -6.62
C GLN A 158 -28.76 -20.53 -6.13
N GLN A 159 -29.52 -21.11 -7.04
CA GLN A 159 -30.84 -21.73 -6.76
C GLN A 159 -30.66 -22.98 -5.88
N SER A 160 -30.51 -22.79 -4.56
CA SER A 160 -30.55 -23.91 -3.61
C SER A 160 -31.99 -24.25 -3.25
N VAL A 161 -32.35 -25.52 -3.33
CA VAL A 161 -33.68 -26.03 -2.95
C VAL A 161 -33.77 -26.38 -1.45
N ASP A 162 -32.60 -26.53 -0.78
CA ASP A 162 -32.54 -26.85 0.66
C ASP A 162 -32.75 -25.63 1.54
N ARG A 163 -33.91 -25.56 2.20
CA ARG A 163 -34.26 -24.49 3.14
C ARG A 163 -33.28 -24.36 4.32
N LYS A 164 -32.67 -25.47 4.78
CA LYS A 164 -31.68 -25.44 5.87
C LYS A 164 -30.39 -24.76 5.43
N VAL A 165 -29.93 -25.00 4.20
CA VAL A 165 -28.76 -24.34 3.60
C VAL A 165 -29.03 -22.83 3.43
N ILE A 166 -30.19 -22.47 2.88
CA ILE A 166 -30.60 -21.05 2.72
C ILE A 166 -30.61 -20.34 4.09
N SER A 167 -31.21 -21.00 5.10
CA SER A 167 -31.27 -20.44 6.48
C SER A 167 -29.87 -20.25 7.07
N SER A 168 -28.97 -21.20 6.84
CA SER A 168 -27.55 -21.11 7.29
C SER A 168 -26.85 -19.91 6.65
N ILE A 169 -26.94 -19.73 5.33
CA ILE A 169 -26.34 -18.60 4.60
C ILE A 169 -26.89 -17.27 5.11
N LYS A 170 -28.23 -17.15 5.26
CA LYS A 170 -28.86 -15.94 5.78
C LYS A 170 -28.39 -15.57 7.20
N ARG A 171 -28.15 -16.55 8.05
CA ARG A 171 -27.62 -16.34 9.40
C ARG A 171 -26.19 -15.78 9.36
N VAL A 172 -25.30 -16.35 8.56
CA VAL A 172 -23.93 -15.85 8.36
C VAL A 172 -23.96 -14.44 7.77
N THR A 173 -24.80 -14.20 6.76
CA THR A 173 -24.96 -12.86 6.14
C THR A 173 -25.34 -11.81 7.18
N ARG A 174 -26.30 -12.10 8.09
CA ARG A 174 -26.71 -11.18 9.15
C ARG A 174 -25.56 -10.84 10.11
N VAL A 175 -24.79 -11.83 10.53
CA VAL A 175 -23.62 -11.61 11.40
C VAL A 175 -22.56 -10.73 10.71
N LEU A 176 -22.30 -10.98 9.43
CA LEU A 176 -21.34 -10.18 8.66
C LEU A 176 -21.83 -8.74 8.43
N GLU A 177 -23.13 -8.54 8.24
CA GLU A 177 -23.74 -7.20 8.15
C GLU A 177 -23.56 -6.41 9.46
N GLN A 178 -23.83 -7.06 10.60
CA GLN A 178 -23.60 -6.45 11.91
C GLN A 178 -22.12 -6.08 12.12
N GLN A 179 -21.20 -7.00 11.79
CA GLN A 179 -19.76 -6.71 11.90
C GLN A 179 -19.33 -5.56 11.00
N ARG A 180 -19.89 -5.44 9.79
CA ARG A 180 -19.62 -4.32 8.89
C ARG A 180 -20.05 -2.99 9.53
N GLU A 181 -21.26 -2.95 10.11
CA GLU A 181 -21.80 -1.74 10.77
C GLU A 181 -20.98 -1.33 11.99
N ASP A 182 -20.56 -2.31 12.79
CA ASP A 182 -19.69 -2.05 13.95
C ASP A 182 -18.33 -1.50 13.52
N LEU A 183 -17.73 -2.03 12.45
CA LEU A 183 -16.49 -1.52 11.89
C LEU A 183 -16.65 -0.13 11.29
N ASP A 184 -17.77 0.15 10.60
CA ASP A 184 -18.07 1.48 10.06
C ASP A 184 -18.12 2.52 11.19
N ARG A 185 -18.79 2.22 12.32
CA ARG A 185 -18.84 3.06 13.50
C ARG A 185 -17.46 3.28 14.13
N GLN A 186 -16.71 2.20 14.35
CA GLN A 186 -15.36 2.28 14.92
C GLN A 186 -14.37 3.07 14.06
N ILE A 187 -14.50 3.00 12.73
CA ILE A 187 -13.69 3.78 11.79
C ILE A 187 -14.06 5.26 11.90
N ALA A 188 -15.37 5.58 11.94
CA ALA A 188 -15.84 6.95 12.10
C ALA A 188 -15.34 7.56 13.41
N GLU A 189 -15.45 6.83 14.54
CA GLU A 189 -14.94 7.28 15.82
C GLU A 189 -13.43 7.57 15.84
N LEU A 190 -12.63 6.76 15.15
CA LEU A 190 -11.18 7.02 15.03
C LEU A 190 -10.89 8.28 14.23
N ILE A 191 -11.62 8.48 13.13
CA ILE A 191 -11.46 9.67 12.28
C ILE A 191 -11.89 10.93 13.05
N ASP A 192 -12.98 10.86 13.82
CA ASP A 192 -13.50 12.00 14.57
C ASP A 192 -12.61 12.42 15.75
N ARG A 193 -11.79 11.51 16.30
CA ARG A 193 -10.85 11.80 17.39
C ARG A 193 -9.59 12.53 16.94
N ASP A 194 -9.28 12.51 15.64
CA ASP A 194 -8.10 13.15 15.07
C ASP A 194 -8.53 14.32 14.19
N ASP A 195 -8.15 15.54 14.56
CA ASP A 195 -8.57 16.77 13.87
C ASP A 195 -8.09 16.83 12.42
N ASP A 196 -6.88 16.33 12.12
CA ASP A 196 -6.34 16.27 10.74
C ASP A 196 -7.15 15.27 9.89
N TRP A 197 -7.47 14.11 10.44
CA TRP A 197 -8.28 13.12 9.74
C TRP A 197 -9.73 13.58 9.55
N ARG A 198 -10.32 14.22 10.55
CA ARG A 198 -11.67 14.78 10.46
C ARG A 198 -11.73 15.85 9.37
N GLY A 199 -10.74 16.75 9.32
CA GLY A 199 -10.62 17.76 8.28
C GLY A 199 -10.46 17.12 6.89
N LYS A 200 -9.56 16.17 6.73
CA LYS A 200 -9.37 15.44 5.46
C LYS A 200 -10.62 14.69 5.03
N HIS A 201 -11.32 14.05 5.97
CA HIS A 201 -12.56 13.32 5.69
C HIS A 201 -13.65 14.25 5.16
N ALA A 202 -13.84 15.41 5.78
CA ALA A 202 -14.80 16.42 5.33
C ALA A 202 -14.46 16.93 3.91
N LEU A 203 -13.18 17.21 3.62
CA LEU A 203 -12.73 17.63 2.31
C LEU A 203 -12.99 16.55 1.25
N LEU A 204 -12.66 15.30 1.52
CA LEU A 204 -12.87 14.18 0.59
C LEU A 204 -14.36 13.95 0.33
N LYS A 205 -15.21 14.00 1.36
CA LYS A 205 -16.66 13.83 1.25
C LYS A 205 -17.36 14.99 0.54
N SER A 206 -16.75 16.17 0.48
CA SER A 206 -17.30 17.28 -0.30
C SER A 206 -17.40 16.97 -1.79
N VAL A 207 -16.64 15.99 -2.29
CA VAL A 207 -16.64 15.60 -3.71
C VAL A 207 -17.81 14.64 -4.01
N PRO A 208 -18.78 15.01 -4.86
CA PRO A 208 -19.87 14.12 -5.23
C PRO A 208 -19.36 12.80 -5.82
N GLY A 209 -19.84 11.69 -5.24
CA GLY A 209 -19.42 10.33 -5.58
C GLY A 209 -18.40 9.73 -4.60
N VAL A 210 -17.85 10.49 -3.66
CA VAL A 210 -16.96 10.00 -2.61
C VAL A 210 -17.75 9.83 -1.30
N GLY A 211 -17.94 8.59 -0.88
CA GLY A 211 -18.61 8.27 0.39
C GLY A 211 -17.60 7.98 1.52
N ASP A 212 -18.13 7.78 2.75
CA ASP A 212 -17.35 7.53 3.97
C ASP A 212 -16.31 6.42 3.81
N ALA A 213 -16.70 5.29 3.26
CA ALA A 213 -15.81 4.16 3.06
C ALA A 213 -14.61 4.47 2.14
N THR A 214 -14.84 5.27 1.08
CA THR A 214 -13.74 5.68 0.19
C THR A 214 -12.85 6.71 0.87
N ALA A 215 -13.43 7.70 1.55
CA ALA A 215 -12.68 8.71 2.29
C ALA A 215 -11.81 8.06 3.39
N ALA A 216 -12.39 7.17 4.21
CA ALA A 216 -11.68 6.43 5.23
C ALA A 216 -10.53 5.56 4.66
N THR A 217 -10.76 4.88 3.52
CA THR A 217 -9.72 4.10 2.86
C THR A 217 -8.57 4.98 2.36
N LEU A 218 -8.87 6.16 1.80
CA LEU A 218 -7.85 7.10 1.35
C LEU A 218 -7.02 7.65 2.52
N ILE A 219 -7.64 7.96 3.65
CA ILE A 219 -6.93 8.43 4.85
C ILE A 219 -6.05 7.30 5.41
N ALA A 220 -6.59 6.08 5.51
CA ALA A 220 -5.89 4.93 6.07
C ALA A 220 -4.72 4.44 5.19
N GLU A 221 -4.97 4.25 3.89
CA GLU A 221 -4.06 3.53 3.02
C GLU A 221 -3.31 4.42 2.00
N LEU A 222 -3.50 5.75 2.06
CA LEU A 222 -2.84 6.71 1.17
C LEU A 222 -2.38 7.97 1.94
N PRO A 223 -1.51 7.84 2.96
CA PRO A 223 -1.03 8.97 3.77
C PRO A 223 -0.23 10.01 2.98
N GLU A 224 0.18 9.68 1.75
CA GLU A 224 0.84 10.57 0.80
C GLU A 224 -0.14 11.51 0.05
N LEU A 225 -1.45 11.34 0.25
CA LEU A 225 -2.47 12.17 -0.39
C LEU A 225 -2.28 13.64 0.01
N GLY A 226 -2.24 14.52 -0.97
CA GLY A 226 -1.93 15.95 -0.80
C GLY A 226 -0.43 16.30 -0.86
N LYS A 227 0.47 15.30 -0.75
CA LYS A 227 1.92 15.53 -0.71
C LYS A 227 2.63 15.24 -2.04
N LEU A 228 2.03 14.43 -2.89
CA LEU A 228 2.60 14.00 -4.17
C LEU A 228 2.03 14.79 -5.35
N ASN A 229 2.79 14.86 -6.44
CA ASN A 229 2.27 15.39 -7.69
C ASN A 229 1.30 14.41 -8.38
N ARG A 230 0.61 14.88 -9.43
CA ARG A 230 -0.42 14.10 -10.15
C ARG A 230 0.09 12.80 -10.80
N GLN A 231 1.37 12.77 -11.18
CA GLN A 231 1.97 11.59 -11.82
C GLN A 231 2.35 10.56 -10.76
N GLN A 232 2.99 11.02 -9.69
CA GLN A 232 3.42 10.19 -8.57
C GLN A 232 2.24 9.52 -7.86
N ILE A 233 1.18 10.28 -7.53
CA ILE A 233 0.01 9.71 -6.85
C ILE A 233 -0.73 8.70 -7.75
N ALA A 234 -0.82 8.97 -9.07
CA ALA A 234 -1.41 8.04 -10.02
C ALA A 234 -0.58 6.75 -10.17
N ALA A 235 0.75 6.85 -10.17
CA ALA A 235 1.65 5.71 -10.21
C ALA A 235 1.55 4.87 -8.92
N LEU A 236 1.54 5.53 -7.74
CA LEU A 236 1.43 4.88 -6.44
C LEU A 236 0.14 4.06 -6.29
N VAL A 237 -0.98 4.57 -6.79
CA VAL A 237 -2.27 3.85 -6.78
C VAL A 237 -2.38 2.85 -7.94
N GLY A 238 -1.48 2.90 -8.93
CA GLY A 238 -1.51 2.03 -10.10
C GLY A 238 -2.55 2.44 -11.14
N LEU A 239 -2.76 3.76 -11.30
CA LEU A 239 -3.64 4.36 -12.31
C LEU A 239 -2.85 5.07 -13.42
N ALA A 240 -1.52 5.08 -13.36
CA ALA A 240 -0.67 5.55 -14.44
C ALA A 240 -0.63 4.50 -15.55
N PRO A 241 -0.93 4.86 -16.81
CA PRO A 241 -0.79 3.94 -17.93
C PRO A 241 0.69 3.73 -18.27
N PHE A 242 1.10 2.49 -18.41
CA PHE A 242 2.41 2.11 -18.91
C PHE A 242 2.39 2.00 -20.44
N ASN A 243 3.35 2.62 -21.08
CA ASN A 243 3.59 2.44 -22.51
C ASN A 243 4.26 1.07 -22.75
N ARG A 244 3.91 0.43 -23.84
CA ARG A 244 4.55 -0.78 -24.35
C ARG A 244 4.91 -0.54 -25.81
N ASP A 245 5.69 0.50 -26.05
CA ASP A 245 6.09 0.88 -27.38
C ASP A 245 7.50 0.32 -27.62
N SER A 246 7.70 -0.38 -28.75
CA SER A 246 9.02 -0.89 -29.19
C SER A 246 9.18 -0.65 -30.68
N GLY A 247 10.17 0.11 -31.07
CA GLY A 247 10.41 0.49 -32.49
C GLY A 247 9.16 1.18 -33.09
N THR A 248 8.66 0.64 -34.17
CA THR A 248 7.46 1.12 -34.86
C THR A 248 6.15 0.63 -34.23
N LEU A 249 6.21 -0.36 -33.33
CA LEU A 249 5.02 -0.96 -32.72
C LEU A 249 4.56 -0.11 -31.52
N ARG A 250 3.35 0.46 -31.61
CA ARG A 250 2.67 1.11 -30.50
C ARG A 250 1.75 0.13 -29.80
N GLY A 251 2.16 -0.37 -28.64
CA GLY A 251 1.40 -1.33 -27.85
C GLY A 251 0.21 -0.69 -27.11
N LYS A 252 -0.76 -1.53 -26.69
CA LYS A 252 -1.87 -1.09 -25.88
C LYS A 252 -1.38 -0.65 -24.51
N ARG A 253 -1.76 0.56 -24.10
CA ARG A 253 -1.47 1.09 -22.75
C ARG A 253 -2.33 0.39 -21.73
N ALA A 254 -1.72 -0.12 -20.67
CA ALA A 254 -2.40 -0.78 -19.56
C ALA A 254 -1.93 -0.21 -18.20
N ILE A 255 -2.82 -0.20 -17.22
CA ILE A 255 -2.46 0.09 -15.83
C ILE A 255 -1.88 -1.18 -15.19
N ARG A 256 -0.87 -1.02 -14.32
CA ARG A 256 -0.21 -2.15 -13.64
C ARG A 256 0.33 -1.74 -12.27
N GLY A 257 0.34 -2.69 -11.32
CA GLY A 257 0.92 -2.47 -9.98
C GLY A 257 0.12 -1.51 -9.13
N GLY A 258 0.78 -0.86 -8.18
CA GLY A 258 0.21 0.08 -7.24
C GLY A 258 -0.71 -0.52 -6.18
N ARG A 259 -1.28 0.33 -5.31
CA ARG A 259 -2.12 -0.07 -4.18
C ARG A 259 -3.53 -0.48 -4.65
N ALA A 260 -3.73 -1.77 -4.89
CA ALA A 260 -5.02 -2.33 -5.33
C ALA A 260 -6.14 -2.08 -4.32
N SER A 261 -5.83 -2.04 -3.04
CA SER A 261 -6.75 -1.77 -1.94
C SER A 261 -7.35 -0.36 -2.00
N VAL A 262 -6.61 0.63 -2.48
CA VAL A 262 -7.06 2.00 -2.76
C VAL A 262 -7.81 2.06 -4.10
N ARG A 263 -7.32 1.35 -5.11
CA ARG A 263 -7.89 1.40 -6.46
C ARG A 263 -9.32 0.86 -6.53
N SER A 264 -9.65 -0.18 -5.74
CA SER A 264 -10.98 -0.78 -5.71
C SER A 264 -12.08 0.18 -5.20
N PRO A 265 -11.95 0.84 -4.04
CA PRO A 265 -12.90 1.87 -3.61
C PRO A 265 -12.98 3.07 -4.57
N LEU A 266 -11.85 3.49 -5.14
CA LEU A 266 -11.83 4.56 -6.15
C LEU A 266 -12.63 4.20 -7.41
N TYR A 267 -12.64 2.93 -7.80
CA TYR A 267 -13.47 2.48 -8.90
C TYR A 267 -14.96 2.71 -8.61
N MET A 268 -15.42 2.33 -7.43
CA MET A 268 -16.83 2.53 -7.03
C MET A 268 -17.15 4.02 -6.88
N ALA A 269 -16.25 4.81 -6.30
CA ALA A 269 -16.41 6.27 -6.23
C ALA A 269 -16.46 6.91 -7.61
N ALA A 270 -15.64 6.48 -8.57
CA ALA A 270 -15.67 6.98 -9.95
C ALA A 270 -16.94 6.61 -10.68
N LEU A 271 -17.49 5.41 -10.47
CA LEU A 271 -18.79 5.01 -11.01
C LEU A 271 -19.93 5.92 -10.50
N ALA A 272 -19.94 6.21 -9.19
CA ALA A 272 -20.90 7.14 -8.59
C ALA A 272 -20.69 8.56 -9.14
N ALA A 273 -19.43 9.04 -9.17
CA ALA A 273 -19.08 10.37 -9.66
C ALA A 273 -19.45 10.59 -11.14
N CYS A 274 -19.39 9.55 -11.97
CA CYS A 274 -19.88 9.63 -13.36
C CYS A 274 -21.38 9.96 -13.45
N ARG A 275 -22.16 9.78 -12.37
CA ARG A 275 -23.59 10.07 -12.31
C ARG A 275 -23.89 11.42 -11.63
N CYS A 276 -23.16 11.75 -10.56
CA CYS A 276 -23.49 12.88 -9.68
C CYS A 276 -22.46 14.02 -9.66
N ASN A 277 -21.28 13.84 -10.26
CA ASN A 277 -20.25 14.89 -10.30
C ASN A 277 -20.15 15.47 -11.72
N PRO A 278 -20.53 16.73 -11.95
CA PRO A 278 -20.59 17.31 -13.32
C PRO A 278 -19.25 17.25 -14.05
N LEU A 279 -18.11 17.46 -13.35
CA LEU A 279 -16.78 17.45 -13.94
C LEU A 279 -16.34 16.05 -14.39
N ILE A 280 -16.66 15.02 -13.60
CA ILE A 280 -16.33 13.63 -13.93
C ILE A 280 -17.31 13.08 -14.99
N GLN A 281 -18.58 13.43 -14.89
CA GLN A 281 -19.61 13.08 -15.86
C GLN A 281 -19.29 13.60 -17.27
N ALA A 282 -19.01 14.89 -17.41
CA ALA A 282 -18.65 15.50 -18.70
C ALA A 282 -17.36 14.87 -19.28
N PHE A 283 -16.39 14.56 -18.41
CA PHE A 283 -15.15 13.90 -18.83
C PHE A 283 -15.40 12.47 -19.34
N ASN A 284 -16.24 11.69 -18.64
CA ASN A 284 -16.63 10.34 -19.06
C ASN A 284 -17.39 10.36 -20.39
N GLN A 285 -18.38 11.26 -20.53
CA GLN A 285 -19.16 11.41 -21.76
C GLN A 285 -18.24 11.72 -22.95
N ARG A 286 -17.30 12.67 -22.81
CA ARG A 286 -16.33 13.00 -23.85
C ARG A 286 -15.50 11.79 -24.28
N LEU A 287 -15.02 10.99 -23.33
CA LEU A 287 -14.21 9.79 -23.63
C LEU A 287 -15.05 8.71 -24.34
N ARG A 288 -16.32 8.53 -23.91
CA ARG A 288 -17.23 7.57 -24.54
C ARG A 288 -17.64 8.01 -25.95
N ALA A 289 -17.90 9.29 -26.16
CA ALA A 289 -18.16 9.87 -27.49
C ALA A 289 -16.97 9.72 -28.44
N ALA A 290 -15.72 9.79 -27.89
CA ALA A 290 -14.49 9.50 -28.65
C ALA A 290 -14.22 8.00 -28.84
N GLY A 291 -15.21 7.11 -28.64
CA GLY A 291 -15.12 5.66 -28.89
C GLY A 291 -14.30 4.88 -27.88
N LYS A 292 -13.89 5.46 -26.74
CA LYS A 292 -13.09 4.73 -25.73
C LYS A 292 -13.93 3.64 -25.05
N PRO A 293 -13.39 2.40 -24.90
CA PRO A 293 -14.05 1.32 -24.17
C PRO A 293 -14.39 1.74 -22.73
N PHE A 294 -15.47 1.19 -22.16
CA PHE A 294 -15.93 1.53 -20.81
C PHE A 294 -14.82 1.44 -19.74
N LYS A 295 -14.07 0.33 -19.72
CA LYS A 295 -12.99 0.13 -18.74
C LYS A 295 -11.86 1.17 -18.88
N VAL A 296 -11.58 1.64 -20.09
CA VAL A 296 -10.58 2.69 -20.32
C VAL A 296 -11.11 4.04 -19.85
N ALA A 297 -12.37 4.38 -20.18
CA ALA A 297 -12.99 5.63 -19.76
C ALA A 297 -13.11 5.74 -18.24
N ILE A 298 -13.58 4.68 -17.55
CA ILE A 298 -13.72 4.68 -16.10
C ILE A 298 -12.36 4.74 -15.39
N THR A 299 -11.32 4.08 -15.90
CA THR A 299 -9.96 4.18 -15.36
C THR A 299 -9.40 5.61 -15.48
N ALA A 300 -9.67 6.28 -16.59
CA ALA A 300 -9.32 7.69 -16.75
C ALA A 300 -10.10 8.59 -15.78
N CYS A 301 -11.39 8.30 -15.53
CA CYS A 301 -12.20 8.98 -14.51
C CYS A 301 -11.66 8.76 -13.10
N MET A 302 -11.24 7.53 -12.75
CA MET A 302 -10.58 7.23 -11.47
C MET A 302 -9.32 8.08 -11.28
N ARG A 303 -8.46 8.15 -12.30
CA ARG A 303 -7.24 8.95 -12.26
C ARG A 303 -7.56 10.44 -12.08
N LYS A 304 -8.56 10.96 -12.81
CA LYS A 304 -8.99 12.36 -12.70
C LYS A 304 -9.58 12.63 -11.31
N LEU A 305 -10.40 11.75 -10.78
CA LEU A 305 -10.96 11.85 -9.43
C LEU A 305 -9.84 11.84 -8.38
N LEU A 306 -8.90 10.90 -8.44
CA LEU A 306 -7.75 10.83 -7.53
C LEU A 306 -6.92 12.12 -7.56
N THR A 307 -6.65 12.67 -8.76
CA THR A 307 -5.89 13.92 -8.90
C THR A 307 -6.66 15.10 -8.30
N LEU A 308 -7.98 15.14 -8.47
CA LEU A 308 -8.84 16.15 -7.85
C LEU A 308 -8.78 16.05 -6.32
N LEU A 309 -8.98 14.86 -5.75
CA LEU A 309 -8.90 14.63 -4.30
C LEU A 309 -7.53 15.01 -3.74
N ASN A 310 -6.45 14.67 -4.45
CA ASN A 310 -5.09 15.05 -4.07
C ASN A 310 -4.89 16.56 -4.04
N SER A 311 -5.44 17.30 -5.01
CA SER A 311 -5.34 18.77 -5.01
C SER A 311 -6.18 19.41 -3.90
N LEU A 312 -7.38 18.90 -3.61
CA LEU A 312 -8.23 19.43 -2.54
C LEU A 312 -7.57 19.28 -1.16
N ILE A 313 -6.96 18.13 -0.89
CA ILE A 313 -6.23 17.90 0.37
C ILE A 313 -4.99 18.80 0.44
N ARG A 314 -4.20 18.92 -0.65
CA ARG A 314 -3.01 19.78 -0.69
C ARG A 314 -3.36 21.26 -0.45
N ASP A 315 -4.44 21.70 -1.08
CA ASP A 315 -4.85 23.13 -1.07
C ASP A 315 -5.80 23.44 0.09
N ASN A 316 -6.10 22.44 0.94
CA ASN A 316 -7.05 22.51 2.08
C ASN A 316 -8.40 23.17 1.70
N ARG A 317 -9.00 22.73 0.59
CA ARG A 317 -10.23 23.31 0.03
C ARG A 317 -11.34 22.30 -0.14
N HIS A 318 -12.57 22.72 0.17
CA HIS A 318 -13.76 21.96 -0.24
C HIS A 318 -13.95 21.99 -1.75
N TRP A 319 -14.56 20.92 -2.26
CA TRP A 319 -14.95 20.86 -3.66
C TRP A 319 -16.05 21.91 -3.97
N SER A 320 -15.94 22.53 -5.14
CA SER A 320 -16.99 23.35 -5.72
C SER A 320 -17.09 23.08 -7.22
N PRO A 321 -18.27 23.27 -7.86
CA PRO A 321 -18.43 23.13 -9.32
C PRO A 321 -17.49 24.01 -10.13
N GLN A 322 -17.06 25.13 -9.56
CA GLN A 322 -16.15 26.13 -10.16
C GLN A 322 -14.68 25.83 -9.84
N CYS A 323 -14.37 24.71 -9.18
CA CYS A 323 -13.00 24.36 -8.83
C CYS A 323 -12.11 24.33 -10.09
N PRO A 324 -10.99 25.08 -10.15
CA PRO A 324 -10.14 25.12 -11.34
C PRO A 324 -9.68 23.70 -11.69
N ARG A 325 -9.62 23.41 -12.99
CA ARG A 325 -9.12 22.12 -13.48
C ARG A 325 -7.73 21.89 -12.92
N PRO A 326 -7.45 20.74 -12.27
CA PRO A 326 -6.09 20.41 -11.90
C PRO A 326 -5.23 20.42 -13.16
N ALA A 327 -4.19 21.23 -13.13
CA ALA A 327 -3.24 21.41 -14.23
C ALA A 327 -2.52 20.11 -14.60
#